data_176945b249db93aab72739a35f6b9967
#
_entry.id   176945b249db93aab72739a35f6b9967
#
_cell.length_a   1.000
_cell.length_b   1.000
_cell.length_c   1.000
_cell.angle_alpha   90.00
_cell.angle_beta   90.00
_cell.angle_gamma   90.00
#
_symmetry.space_group_name_H-M   'P 1'
#
loop_
_entity.id
_entity.type
_entity.pdbx_description
1 polymer ?
#
loop_
_entity_poly.entity_id
_entity_poly.type
_entity_poly.pdbx_seq_one_letter_code
_entity_poly.pdbx_strand_id
1 'polypeptide(L)'
;MKRLSKQGQSMKVIREVSGTVAVAPRDCGRLRVSAFCTPTLFKEKISFTIELKGYNLETTQTDVLRAAEGDCLAPVDFWSVDTDFDGVVFRPDSGAACYRDKKGLCTQMNLEIPAESAVNRKIAVRAVDILGNISYAIIDGGKIFEQD
;
A
#
# COMPACT_ATOMS: atom_id res chain seq x y z
N MET A 1 -19.10 3.89 24.76
CA MET A 1 -18.82 3.87 24.57
C MET A 1 -19.06 3.35 24.52
N LYS A 2 -19.22 3.58 24.02
CA LYS A 2 -19.19 3.43 23.64
C LYS A 2 -19.24 2.92 23.15
N ARG A 3 -19.51 2.88 22.89
CA ARG A 3 -19.25 2.68 22.32
C ARG A 3 -19.09 1.98 21.93
N LEU A 4 -19.36 1.87 21.77
CA LEU A 4 -18.93 1.53 21.35
C LEU A 4 -19.10 0.78 21.30
N SER A 5 -19.42 0.80 21.24
CA SER A 5 -19.27 0.46 21.20
C SER A 5 -19.65 -0.10 21.18
N LYS A 6 -19.85 -0.17 21.03
CA LYS A 6 -19.82 -0.26 20.84
C LYS A 6 -19.78 -0.93 20.50
N GLN A 7 -19.59 -1.18 20.21
CA GLN A 7 -19.18 -1.33 19.71
C GLN A 7 -19.03 -2.10 19.21
N GLY A 8 -19.05 -2.47 19.18
CA GLY A 8 -18.71 -3.10 18.63
C GLY A 8 -19.04 -3.31 17.83
N GLN A 9 -19.03 -3.34 17.25
CA GLN A 9 -19.02 -3.31 16.53
C GLN A 9 -18.96 -3.71 15.64
N SER A 10 -18.93 -4.10 15.35
CA SER A 10 -18.59 -4.39 14.43
C SER A 10 -18.62 -3.73 13.60
N MET A 11 -18.71 -3.28 13.26
CA MET A 11 -18.58 -2.61 12.68
C MET A 11 -18.97 -2.39 11.80
N LYS A 12 -19.44 -2.17 11.40
CA LYS A 12 -19.48 -1.57 10.70
C LYS A 12 -19.61 -0.51 10.81
N VAL A 13 -19.75 -0.20 10.89
CA VAL A 13 -19.50 0.83 10.96
C VAL A 13 -19.59 1.33 11.14
N ILE A 14 -19.74 1.87 11.20
CA ILE A 14 -19.39 2.59 11.58
C ILE A 14 -19.86 3.19 12.14
N ARG A 15 -19.92 3.69 12.47
CA ARG A 15 -19.93 4.55 13.08
C ARG A 15 -20.02 5.27 13.47
N GLU A 16 -20.53 5.74 13.82
CA GLU A 16 -20.22 6.63 14.23
C GLU A 16 -19.89 7.06 14.83
N VAL A 17 -19.99 6.67 14.88
CA VAL A 17 -19.24 7.18 15.65
C VAL A 17 -19.03 8.23 15.83
N SER A 18 -18.62 8.58 16.43
CA SER A 18 -18.39 9.98 16.28
C SER A 18 -18.30 10.47 14.84
N GLY A 19 -19.22 10.30 14.07
CA GLY A 19 -19.39 10.91 12.79
C GLY A 19 -18.31 10.73 11.73
N THR A 20 -17.21 10.06 12.02
CA THR A 20 -16.19 9.82 11.01
C THR A 20 -16.53 8.60 10.20
N VAL A 21 -16.61 8.77 8.89
CA VAL A 21 -16.89 7.67 7.98
C VAL A 21 -15.58 7.15 7.42
N ALA A 22 -15.31 5.87 7.61
CA ALA A 22 -14.13 5.24 7.03
C ALA A 22 -14.31 5.13 5.54
N VAL A 23 -13.33 5.61 4.79
CA VAL A 23 -13.34 5.53 3.33
C VAL A 23 -12.49 4.33 2.91
N ALA A 24 -13.03 3.50 2.04
CA ALA A 24 -12.29 2.34 1.55
C ALA A 24 -11.02 2.79 0.82
N PRO A 25 -9.90 2.13 1.06
CA PRO A 25 -8.67 2.42 0.33
C PRO A 25 -8.87 2.28 -1.18
N ARG A 26 -8.37 3.24 -1.92
CA ARG A 26 -8.45 3.21 -3.37
C ARG A 26 -7.26 3.94 -3.98
N ASP A 27 -6.95 3.57 -5.21
CA ASP A 27 -5.89 4.23 -5.95
C ASP A 27 -6.31 5.66 -6.25
N CYS A 28 -5.50 6.61 -5.80
CA CYS A 28 -5.76 8.05 -6.02
C CYS A 28 -4.78 8.65 -7.03
N GLY A 29 -3.94 7.82 -7.66
CA GLY A 29 -2.99 8.27 -8.66
C GLY A 29 -1.79 9.03 -8.12
N ARG A 30 -1.67 9.17 -6.83
CA ARG A 30 -0.56 9.89 -6.20
C ARG A 30 0.70 9.04 -6.12
N LEU A 31 0.53 7.75 -5.86
CA LEU A 31 1.61 6.78 -5.69
C LEU A 31 1.75 5.96 -6.97
N ARG A 32 2.95 5.91 -7.53
CA ARG A 32 3.25 5.08 -8.69
C ARG A 32 4.14 3.93 -8.27
N VAL A 33 3.70 2.71 -8.60
CA VAL A 33 4.42 1.49 -8.28
C VAL A 33 4.55 0.62 -9.51
N SER A 34 5.55 -0.26 -9.50
CA SER A 34 5.60 -1.36 -10.45
C SER A 34 5.70 -2.66 -9.67
N ALA A 35 5.19 -3.72 -10.27
CA ALA A 35 5.26 -5.05 -9.69
C ALA A 35 5.71 -6.01 -10.77
N PHE A 36 6.62 -6.90 -10.41
CA PHE A 36 7.09 -7.91 -11.36
C PHE A 36 7.28 -9.22 -10.65
N CYS A 37 6.91 -10.28 -11.36
CA CYS A 37 6.97 -11.64 -10.85
C CYS A 37 8.37 -12.18 -11.01
N THR A 38 8.89 -12.80 -9.96
CA THR A 38 10.18 -13.47 -9.99
C THR A 38 9.93 -14.95 -10.27
N PRO A 39 10.64 -15.54 -11.23
CA PRO A 39 10.50 -16.98 -11.45
C PRO A 39 10.80 -17.76 -10.18
N THR A 40 9.99 -18.76 -9.88
CA THR A 40 10.16 -19.59 -8.70
C THR A 40 10.17 -21.06 -9.11
N LEU A 41 11.01 -21.83 -8.42
CA LEU A 41 11.08 -23.26 -8.61
C LEU A 41 9.96 -24.01 -7.85
N PHE A 42 9.34 -23.32 -6.89
CA PHE A 42 8.31 -23.91 -6.05
C PHE A 42 6.93 -23.49 -6.58
N LYS A 43 6.15 -24.45 -7.02
CA LYS A 43 4.85 -24.17 -7.64
C LYS A 43 3.78 -23.75 -6.64
N GLU A 44 4.02 -23.93 -5.36
CA GLU A 44 3.04 -23.62 -4.32
C GLU A 44 2.94 -22.13 -4.02
N LYS A 45 4.03 -21.40 -4.24
CA LYS A 45 4.09 -19.98 -3.97
C LYS A 45 4.69 -19.23 -5.15
N ILE A 46 4.26 -18.01 -5.31
CA ILE A 46 4.81 -17.10 -6.29
C ILE A 46 5.53 -15.98 -5.56
N SER A 47 6.76 -15.72 -5.94
CA SER A 47 7.54 -14.58 -5.46
C SER A 47 7.39 -13.43 -6.42
N PHE A 48 7.24 -12.23 -5.89
CA PHE A 48 7.15 -11.03 -6.70
C PHE A 48 7.76 -9.85 -5.96
N THR A 49 8.08 -8.81 -6.71
CA THR A 49 8.69 -7.60 -6.16
C THR A 49 7.80 -6.40 -6.46
N ILE A 50 7.55 -5.59 -5.44
CA ILE A 50 6.92 -4.28 -5.58
C ILE A 50 8.02 -3.23 -5.48
N GLU A 51 8.03 -2.31 -6.42
CA GLU A 51 8.97 -1.18 -6.41
C GLU A 51 8.21 0.13 -6.49
N LEU A 52 8.53 1.06 -5.58
CA LEU A 52 8.00 2.41 -5.65
C LEU A 52 8.72 3.18 -6.77
N LYS A 53 7.95 3.80 -7.65
CA LYS A 53 8.48 4.53 -8.82
C LYS A 53 8.38 6.03 -8.67
N GLY A 54 7.40 6.52 -7.92
CA GLY A 54 7.25 7.94 -7.73
C GLY A 54 6.07 8.28 -6.84
N TYR A 55 6.04 9.51 -6.37
CA TYR A 55 4.99 10.00 -5.51
C TYR A 55 4.72 11.46 -5.82
N ASN A 56 3.49 11.78 -6.16
CA ASN A 56 3.07 13.13 -6.50
C ASN A 56 2.47 13.79 -5.26
N LEU A 57 3.25 14.68 -4.63
CA LEU A 57 2.80 15.41 -3.46
C LEU A 57 2.39 16.81 -3.86
N GLU A 58 1.15 17.16 -3.56
CA GLU A 58 0.67 18.52 -3.76
C GLU A 58 0.93 19.31 -2.49
N THR A 59 1.80 20.31 -2.58
CA THR A 59 2.16 21.15 -1.45
C THR A 59 2.66 22.51 -1.94
N THR A 60 2.53 23.53 -1.08
CA THR A 60 3.11 24.83 -1.32
C THR A 60 4.43 25.02 -0.55
N GLN A 61 4.86 24.01 0.20
CA GLN A 61 6.11 24.09 0.95
C GLN A 61 7.29 23.93 -0.01
N THR A 62 8.09 24.97 -0.15
CA THR A 62 9.16 25.03 -1.13
C THR A 62 10.30 24.05 -0.86
N ASP A 63 10.60 23.79 0.40
CA ASP A 63 11.64 22.83 0.79
C ASP A 63 11.23 21.40 0.41
N VAL A 64 9.95 21.07 0.57
CA VAL A 64 9.43 19.75 0.17
C VAL A 64 9.47 19.61 -1.35
N LEU A 65 9.05 20.64 -2.09
CA LEU A 65 9.08 20.64 -3.54
C LEU A 65 10.51 20.47 -4.07
N ARG A 66 11.45 21.15 -3.43
CA ARG A 66 12.85 21.10 -3.83
C ARG A 66 13.45 19.71 -3.59
N ALA A 67 13.10 19.08 -2.47
CA ALA A 67 13.55 17.71 -2.18
C ALA A 67 12.99 16.72 -3.22
N ALA A 68 11.74 16.90 -3.62
CA ALA A 68 11.10 16.03 -4.61
C ALA A 68 11.70 16.16 -6.02
N GLU A 69 12.29 17.32 -6.34
CA GLU A 69 12.98 17.49 -7.62
C GLU A 69 14.20 16.57 -7.74
N GLY A 70 14.92 16.37 -6.62
CA GLY A 70 16.08 15.48 -6.62
C GLY A 70 15.73 14.01 -6.45
N ASP A 71 14.61 13.73 -5.79
CA ASP A 71 14.18 12.36 -5.51
C ASP A 71 12.65 12.37 -5.43
N CYS A 72 11.99 11.77 -6.41
CA CYS A 72 10.53 11.75 -6.47
C CYS A 72 9.89 10.96 -5.33
N LEU A 73 10.67 10.19 -4.58
CA LEU A 73 10.19 9.47 -3.40
C LEU A 73 10.54 10.16 -2.09
N ALA A 74 11.20 11.32 -2.16
CA ALA A 74 11.58 12.08 -0.97
C ALA A 74 10.41 12.37 -0.03
N PRO A 75 9.18 12.63 -0.54
CA PRO A 75 8.05 12.87 0.36
C PRO A 75 7.54 11.65 1.11
N VAL A 76 7.91 10.43 0.70
CA VAL A 76 7.38 9.21 1.33
C VAL A 76 8.12 8.94 2.63
N ASP A 77 7.36 8.80 3.72
CA ASP A 77 7.91 8.50 5.04
C ASP A 77 7.98 7.00 5.28
N PHE A 78 6.92 6.27 4.95
CA PHE A 78 6.92 4.81 5.01
C PHE A 78 5.86 4.25 4.09
N TRP A 79 5.97 2.95 3.79
CA TRP A 79 4.99 2.27 2.95
C TRP A 79 4.85 0.81 3.38
N SER A 80 3.72 0.24 3.05
CA SER A 80 3.39 -1.14 3.43
C SER A 80 2.50 -1.78 2.35
N VAL A 81 2.40 -3.10 2.40
CA VAL A 81 1.69 -3.86 1.37
C VAL A 81 0.71 -4.83 2.00
N ASP A 82 -0.49 -4.89 1.44
CA ASP A 82 -1.50 -5.90 1.74
C ASP A 82 -1.64 -6.76 0.48
N THR A 83 -1.16 -8.00 0.54
CA THR A 83 -1.18 -8.90 -0.62
C THR A 83 -2.52 -9.60 -0.81
N ASP A 84 -3.47 -9.38 0.08
CA ASP A 84 -4.79 -10.01 0.00
C ASP A 84 -5.87 -8.98 0.34
N PHE A 85 -5.80 -7.86 -0.36
CA PHE A 85 -6.72 -6.75 -0.12
C PHE A 85 -8.15 -7.14 -0.52
N ASP A 86 -9.08 -6.98 0.42
CA ASP A 86 -10.48 -7.37 0.20
C ASP A 86 -11.31 -6.28 -0.51
N GLY A 87 -10.71 -5.14 -0.81
CA GLY A 87 -11.40 -4.02 -1.42
C GLY A 87 -12.03 -3.06 -0.43
N VAL A 88 -11.96 -3.35 0.84
CA VAL A 88 -12.62 -2.56 1.89
C VAL A 88 -11.64 -2.07 2.94
N VAL A 89 -10.86 -2.97 3.53
CA VAL A 89 -9.97 -2.63 4.64
C VAL A 89 -8.55 -3.04 4.27
N PHE A 90 -7.62 -2.10 4.45
CA PHE A 90 -6.19 -2.36 4.23
C PHE A 90 -5.62 -3.03 5.49
N ARG A 91 -5.08 -4.23 5.32
CA ARG A 91 -4.42 -4.99 6.38
C ARG A 91 -3.04 -5.38 5.91
N PRO A 92 -1.98 -4.64 6.31
CA PRO A 92 -0.64 -4.96 5.81
C PRO A 92 -0.21 -6.36 6.25
N ASP A 93 0.46 -7.06 5.35
CA ASP A 93 1.04 -8.36 5.67
C ASP A 93 2.10 -8.19 6.76
N SER A 94 2.28 -9.23 7.56
CA SER A 94 3.31 -9.23 8.60
C SER A 94 4.69 -9.04 7.96
N GLY A 95 5.43 -8.06 8.44
CA GLY A 95 6.76 -7.77 7.92
C GLY A 95 6.78 -7.03 6.58
N ALA A 96 5.62 -6.66 6.03
CA ALA A 96 5.55 -5.99 4.73
C ALA A 96 5.47 -4.47 4.89
N ALA A 97 6.48 -3.88 5.52
CA ALA A 97 6.56 -2.43 5.73
C ALA A 97 8.00 -1.96 5.63
N CYS A 98 8.18 -0.79 5.03
CA CYS A 98 9.46 -0.13 4.93
C CYS A 98 9.34 1.28 5.48
N TYR A 99 10.22 1.64 6.39
CA TYR A 99 10.22 2.95 7.05
C TYR A 99 11.49 3.71 6.66
N ARG A 100 11.34 5.01 6.43
CA ARG A 100 12.51 5.86 6.17
C ARG A 100 13.37 5.94 7.42
N ASP A 101 14.67 5.79 7.24
CA ASP A 101 15.62 5.91 8.32
C ASP A 101 16.80 6.80 7.87
N LYS A 102 17.88 6.81 8.63
CA LYS A 102 19.06 7.65 8.32
C LYS A 102 19.73 7.28 7.00
N LYS A 103 19.52 6.04 6.53
CA LYS A 103 20.10 5.54 5.27
C LYS A 103 19.17 5.79 4.07
N GLY A 104 17.96 6.26 4.33
CA GLY A 104 16.98 6.52 3.31
C GLY A 104 15.78 5.60 3.41
N LEU A 105 15.07 5.46 2.30
CA LEU A 105 13.88 4.64 2.21
C LEU A 105 14.15 3.43 1.30
N CYS A 106 13.85 2.24 1.82
CA CYS A 106 13.87 1.05 0.98
C CYS A 106 12.68 1.12 0.02
N THR A 107 12.95 1.09 -1.29
CA THR A 107 11.94 1.29 -2.31
C THR A 107 11.48 0.01 -2.99
N GLN A 108 12.02 -1.13 -2.60
CA GLN A 108 11.63 -2.44 -3.13
C GLN A 108 11.27 -3.38 -1.99
N MET A 109 10.31 -4.23 -2.25
CA MET A 109 9.88 -5.24 -1.29
C MET A 109 9.60 -6.54 -2.01
N ASN A 110 10.23 -7.63 -1.54
CA ASN A 110 10.00 -8.96 -2.08
C ASN A 110 8.96 -9.68 -1.24
N LEU A 111 7.97 -10.26 -1.91
CA LEU A 111 6.81 -10.85 -1.26
C LEU A 111 6.51 -12.20 -1.88
N GLU A 112 5.80 -13.05 -1.12
CA GLU A 112 5.34 -14.35 -1.60
C GLU A 112 3.86 -14.51 -1.31
N ILE A 113 3.15 -15.12 -2.26
CA ILE A 113 1.73 -15.43 -2.10
C ILE A 113 1.46 -16.84 -2.61
N PRO A 114 0.36 -17.48 -2.15
CA PRO A 114 -0.03 -18.78 -2.70
C PRO A 114 -0.31 -18.67 -4.20
N ALA A 115 0.27 -19.59 -4.96
CA ALA A 115 0.15 -19.56 -6.42
C ALA A 115 -1.30 -19.75 -6.89
N GLU A 116 -2.06 -20.59 -6.20
CA GLU A 116 -3.42 -20.94 -6.60
C GLU A 116 -4.39 -19.74 -6.55
N SER A 117 -4.14 -18.77 -5.70
CA SER A 117 -5.02 -17.61 -5.55
C SER A 117 -4.43 -16.34 -6.15
N ALA A 118 -3.22 -16.39 -6.68
CA ALA A 118 -2.47 -15.20 -7.08
C ALA A 118 -3.21 -14.33 -8.10
N VAL A 119 -3.77 -14.95 -9.14
CA VAL A 119 -4.45 -14.23 -10.23
C VAL A 119 -5.68 -13.48 -9.75
N ASN A 120 -6.32 -13.97 -8.70
CA ASN A 120 -7.56 -13.40 -8.18
C ASN A 120 -7.35 -12.39 -7.05
N ARG A 121 -6.11 -12.16 -6.67
CA ARG A 121 -5.80 -11.24 -5.58
C ARG A 121 -5.76 -9.80 -6.06
N LYS A 122 -6.11 -8.90 -5.16
CA LYS A 122 -5.78 -7.49 -5.28
C LYS A 122 -4.68 -7.18 -4.28
N ILE A 123 -3.65 -6.51 -4.75
CA ILE A 123 -2.53 -6.13 -3.91
C ILE A 123 -2.59 -4.63 -3.72
N ALA A 124 -2.66 -4.20 -2.48
CA ALA A 124 -2.73 -2.80 -2.15
C ALA A 124 -1.39 -2.34 -1.57
N VAL A 125 -0.87 -1.24 -2.08
CA VAL A 125 0.31 -0.58 -1.55
C VAL A 125 -0.14 0.72 -0.91
N ARG A 126 0.23 0.92 0.34
CA ARG A 126 -0.10 2.15 1.07
C ARG A 126 1.17 2.90 1.37
N ALA A 127 1.18 4.19 1.03
CA ALA A 127 2.28 5.08 1.39
C ALA A 127 1.75 6.22 2.25
N VAL A 128 2.55 6.60 3.24
CA VAL A 128 2.27 7.76 4.09
C VAL A 128 3.38 8.76 3.85
N ASP A 129 3.02 9.99 3.52
CA ASP A 129 4.00 11.02 3.25
C ASP A 129 4.35 11.82 4.50
N ILE A 130 5.36 12.68 4.37
CA ILE A 130 5.88 13.48 5.50
C ILE A 130 4.87 14.49 6.03
N LEU A 131 3.79 14.74 5.30
CA LEU A 131 2.71 15.63 5.75
C LEU A 131 1.54 14.84 6.36
N GLY A 132 1.68 13.51 6.44
CA GLY A 132 0.65 12.64 7.01
C GLY A 132 -0.44 12.19 6.05
N ASN A 133 -0.32 12.50 4.76
CA ASN A 133 -1.31 12.04 3.78
C ASN A 133 -1.11 10.55 3.50
N ILE A 134 -2.22 9.85 3.35
CA ILE A 134 -2.22 8.42 3.07
C ILE A 134 -2.66 8.21 1.62
N SER A 135 -1.88 7.46 0.88
CA SER A 135 -2.15 7.18 -0.54
C SER A 135 -2.04 5.69 -0.81
N TYR A 136 -2.84 5.21 -1.74
CA TYR A 136 -2.87 3.79 -2.11
C TYR A 136 -2.62 3.62 -3.60
N ALA A 137 -1.99 2.51 -3.95
CA ALA A 137 -1.93 2.00 -5.32
C ALA A 137 -2.48 0.58 -5.27
N ILE A 138 -3.47 0.28 -6.09
CA ILE A 138 -4.11 -1.04 -6.10
C ILE A 138 -3.70 -1.76 -7.38
N ILE A 139 -3.14 -2.95 -7.22
CA ILE A 139 -2.65 -3.75 -8.34
C ILE A 139 -3.47 -5.03 -8.41
N ASP A 140 -3.95 -5.34 -9.61
CA ASP A 140 -4.70 -6.56 -9.86
C ASP A 140 -3.71 -7.71 -10.09
N GLY A 141 -3.85 -8.77 -9.30
CA GLY A 141 -2.98 -9.95 -9.43
C GLY A 141 -3.05 -10.59 -10.81
N GLY A 142 -4.19 -10.51 -11.48
CA GLY A 142 -4.31 -11.02 -12.84
C GLY A 142 -3.37 -10.34 -13.83
N LYS A 143 -3.03 -9.08 -13.58
CA LYS A 143 -2.12 -8.34 -14.46
C LYS A 143 -0.64 -8.68 -14.20
N ILE A 144 -0.34 -9.17 -13.01
CA ILE A 144 1.03 -9.50 -12.63
C ILE A 144 1.33 -10.98 -12.90
N PHE A 145 0.39 -11.85 -12.57
CA PHE A 145 0.65 -13.29 -12.47
C PHE A 145 0.01 -14.12 -13.57
N GLU A 146 -0.81 -13.52 -14.42
CA GLU A 146 -1.42 -14.24 -15.52
C GLU A 146 -0.34 -14.64 -16.52
N GLN A 147 -0.34 -15.92 -16.86
CA GLN A 147 0.60 -16.47 -17.84
C GLN A 147 -0.12 -16.74 -19.15
N ASP A 148 0.51 -16.37 -20.21
CA ASP A 148 0.02 -16.63 -21.56
C ASP A 148 0.27 -18.08 -21.98
#